data_8586ef9b14eb4a9c78e70d1673cc2870
#
_entry.id   8586ef9b14eb4a9c78e70d1673cc2870
#
_cell.length_a   1.000
_cell.length_b   1.000
_cell.length_c   1.000
_cell.angle_alpha   90.00
_cell.angle_beta   90.00
_cell.angle_gamma   90.00
#
_symmetry.space_group_name_H-M   'P 1'
#
loop_
_entity.id
_entity.type
_entity.pdbx_description
1 polymer ?
#
loop_
_entity_poly.entity_id
_entity_poly.type
_entity_poly.pdbx_seq_one_letter_code
_entity_poly.pdbx_strand_id
1 'polypeptide(L)'
;IGRSNVGKSTLINALIGEKVTIVTSKPQTTVQNILGILNDDDSQIILVDTPGLISNKQIASQNKTFNKSVVDALASSDIIVMLSEANKWTKTDDQLLDQVKTQSVPSIHVVNKVDRFKDKTKILDFLKKHSYLDTFSDVIPVSAKYQKNLDSLIDVIKGHLPNKVLDYDEKTSTDQDVNFRISEALRERLMENLNDELPYRFDCVIETFEDKGKIFLIEMAILVNKQAHKKIIIGKQGHLLKRIGSQAR
;
A
#
# COMPACT_ATOMS: atom_id res chain seq x y z
N ILE A 1 -2.03 -2.53 -8.35
CA ILE A 1 -1.38 -3.81 -8.03
C ILE A 1 0.14 -3.70 -8.14
N GLY A 2 0.89 -4.66 -7.57
CA GLY A 2 2.36 -4.67 -7.62
C GLY A 2 2.92 -5.64 -6.59
N ARG A 3 4.17 -6.09 -6.75
CA ARG A 3 4.83 -6.92 -5.74
C ARG A 3 5.04 -6.17 -4.43
N SER A 4 5.38 -6.88 -3.36
CA SER A 4 5.69 -6.25 -2.07
C SER A 4 6.84 -5.24 -2.21
N ASN A 5 6.74 -4.14 -1.46
CA ASN A 5 7.76 -3.09 -1.34
C ASN A 5 8.08 -2.30 -2.63
N VAL A 6 7.24 -2.36 -3.67
CA VAL A 6 7.37 -1.46 -4.84
C VAL A 6 6.91 -0.03 -4.53
N GLY A 7 6.15 0.17 -3.43
CA GLY A 7 5.70 1.48 -2.97
C GLY A 7 4.23 1.79 -3.26
N LYS A 8 3.34 0.77 -3.29
CA LYS A 8 1.89 0.97 -3.48
C LYS A 8 1.30 1.90 -2.44
N SER A 9 1.39 1.53 -1.16
CA SER A 9 0.88 2.34 -0.04
C SER A 9 1.52 3.74 0.02
N THR A 10 2.82 3.84 -0.31
CA THR A 10 3.51 5.14 -0.40
C THR A 10 2.92 6.01 -1.51
N LEU A 11 2.62 5.41 -2.66
CA LEU A 11 2.02 6.12 -3.79
C LEU A 11 0.61 6.60 -3.45
N ILE A 12 -0.22 5.74 -2.86
CA ILE A 12 -1.59 6.08 -2.45
C ILE A 12 -1.59 7.25 -1.47
N ASN A 13 -0.79 7.17 -0.40
CA ASN A 13 -0.67 8.27 0.55
C ASN A 13 -0.19 9.58 -0.13
N ALA A 14 0.73 9.48 -1.07
CA ALA A 14 1.25 10.65 -1.79
C ALA A 14 0.23 11.28 -2.74
N LEU A 15 -0.62 10.47 -3.39
CA LEU A 15 -1.68 10.95 -4.27
C LEU A 15 -2.82 11.60 -3.49
N ILE A 16 -3.20 11.04 -2.34
CA ILE A 16 -4.28 11.57 -1.49
C ILE A 16 -3.81 12.79 -0.69
N GLY A 17 -2.51 12.91 -0.43
CA GLY A 17 -1.95 13.99 0.39
C GLY A 17 -2.04 13.75 1.90
N GLU A 18 -2.57 12.60 2.33
CA GLU A 18 -2.61 12.18 3.74
C GLU A 18 -2.27 10.70 3.91
N LYS A 19 -2.03 10.31 5.16
CA LYS A 19 -1.69 8.93 5.49
C LYS A 19 -2.95 8.09 5.71
N VAL A 20 -3.42 7.41 4.69
CA VAL A 20 -4.57 6.48 4.73
C VAL A 20 -4.13 5.03 4.88
N THR A 21 -2.93 4.69 4.43
CA THR A 21 -2.35 3.34 4.58
C THR A 21 -1.02 3.39 5.30
N ILE A 22 -0.66 2.32 6.01
CA ILE A 22 0.65 2.24 6.67
C ILE A 22 1.76 1.85 5.70
N VAL A 23 2.96 2.35 5.96
CA VAL A 23 4.13 2.12 5.11
C VAL A 23 5.29 1.60 5.93
N THR A 24 5.74 0.38 5.64
CA THR A 24 6.94 -0.20 6.27
C THR A 24 7.90 -0.79 5.24
N SER A 25 9.14 -1.01 5.66
CA SER A 25 10.11 -1.75 4.84
C SER A 25 9.86 -3.26 4.82
N LYS A 26 8.98 -3.77 5.69
CA LYS A 26 8.64 -5.20 5.76
C LYS A 26 7.72 -5.59 4.61
N PRO A 27 7.88 -6.78 4.03
CA PRO A 27 6.91 -7.27 3.05
C PRO A 27 5.55 -7.54 3.71
N GLN A 28 4.47 -7.56 2.92
CA GLN A 28 3.09 -7.80 3.41
C GLN A 28 2.63 -6.84 4.51
N THR A 29 2.92 -5.56 4.36
CA THR A 29 2.43 -4.53 5.28
C THR A 29 0.92 -4.41 5.20
N THR A 30 0.36 -4.33 4.00
CA THR A 30 -1.08 -4.31 3.73
C THR A 30 -1.63 -5.73 3.81
N VAL A 31 -2.58 -5.97 4.69
CA VAL A 31 -3.20 -7.29 4.93
C VAL A 31 -4.55 -7.41 4.26
N GLN A 32 -5.32 -6.34 4.23
CA GLN A 32 -6.63 -6.22 3.57
C GLN A 32 -6.65 -5.04 2.61
N ASN A 33 -7.59 -5.03 1.67
CA ASN A 33 -7.75 -3.90 0.78
C ASN A 33 -8.17 -2.66 1.58
N ILE A 34 -7.50 -1.54 1.33
CA ILE A 34 -7.79 -0.23 1.92
C ILE A 34 -8.11 0.71 0.78
N LEU A 35 -9.20 1.46 0.90
CA LEU A 35 -9.54 2.47 -0.08
C LEU A 35 -8.91 3.81 0.28
N GLY A 36 -8.28 4.41 -0.71
CA GLY A 36 -7.87 5.79 -0.68
C GLY A 36 -8.67 6.57 -1.72
N ILE A 37 -9.28 7.67 -1.33
CA ILE A 37 -10.19 8.44 -2.17
C ILE A 37 -9.58 9.81 -2.43
N LEU A 38 -9.28 10.08 -3.69
CA LEU A 38 -8.83 11.38 -4.15
C LEU A 38 -10.01 12.08 -4.83
N ASN A 39 -10.45 13.18 -4.25
CA ASN A 39 -11.48 14.04 -4.78
C ASN A 39 -10.86 15.26 -5.46
N ASP A 40 -11.40 15.62 -6.60
CA ASP A 40 -11.09 16.82 -7.35
C ASP A 40 -12.39 17.46 -7.84
N ASP A 41 -12.35 18.70 -8.34
CA ASP A 41 -13.54 19.49 -8.69
C ASP A 41 -14.51 18.75 -9.64
N ASP A 42 -14.02 17.90 -10.51
CA ASP A 42 -14.79 17.20 -11.55
C ASP A 42 -14.67 15.69 -11.54
N SER A 43 -13.92 15.11 -10.60
CA SER A 43 -13.63 13.67 -10.62
C SER A 43 -13.33 13.10 -9.22
N GLN A 44 -13.55 11.79 -9.08
CA GLN A 44 -13.21 11.03 -7.90
C GLN A 44 -12.42 9.79 -8.32
N ILE A 45 -11.20 9.64 -7.79
CA ILE A 45 -10.36 8.47 -8.02
C ILE A 45 -10.35 7.63 -6.73
N ILE A 46 -10.88 6.41 -6.82
CA ILE A 46 -10.87 5.45 -5.72
C ILE A 46 -9.70 4.50 -5.93
N LEU A 47 -8.68 4.62 -5.11
CA LEU A 47 -7.47 3.82 -5.15
C LEU A 47 -7.59 2.64 -4.17
N VAL A 48 -7.44 1.41 -4.67
CA VAL A 48 -7.49 0.20 -3.85
C VAL A 48 -6.08 -0.26 -3.51
N ASP A 49 -5.62 -0.07 -2.26
CA ASP A 49 -4.34 -0.63 -1.80
C ASP A 49 -4.48 -2.13 -1.57
N THR A 50 -3.94 -2.90 -2.48
CA THR A 50 -3.99 -4.36 -2.42
C THR A 50 -2.75 -4.93 -1.73
N PRO A 51 -2.87 -6.06 -1.01
CA PRO A 51 -1.71 -6.80 -0.53
C PRO A 51 -0.72 -7.10 -1.65
N GLY A 52 0.57 -6.87 -1.41
CA GLY A 52 1.61 -7.11 -2.41
C GLY A 52 1.85 -8.60 -2.67
N LEU A 53 1.90 -9.03 -3.92
CA LEU A 53 2.24 -10.41 -4.27
C LEU A 53 3.66 -10.79 -3.85
N ILE A 54 3.80 -12.02 -3.35
CA ILE A 54 5.07 -12.64 -2.97
C ILE A 54 5.23 -13.97 -3.68
N SER A 55 6.42 -14.18 -4.26
CA SER A 55 6.76 -15.41 -5.00
C SER A 55 7.13 -16.61 -4.13
N ASN A 56 7.05 -16.54 -2.79
CA ASN A 56 7.55 -17.59 -1.89
C ASN A 56 6.55 -18.73 -1.69
N LYS A 57 6.91 -19.94 -2.13
CA LYS A 57 6.13 -21.18 -1.99
C LYS A 57 5.85 -21.61 -0.54
N GLN A 58 6.53 -21.06 0.45
CA GLN A 58 6.41 -21.43 1.87
C GLN A 58 5.18 -20.84 2.58
N ILE A 59 4.42 -19.94 1.92
CA ILE A 59 3.24 -19.29 2.50
C ILE A 59 1.98 -19.64 1.68
N ALA A 60 1.85 -20.88 1.25
CA ALA A 60 0.81 -21.32 0.32
C ALA A 60 -0.64 -21.12 0.83
N SER A 61 -0.89 -21.17 2.14
CA SER A 61 -2.23 -20.96 2.70
C SER A 61 -2.63 -19.47 2.76
N GLN A 62 -1.69 -18.59 3.08
CA GLN A 62 -1.92 -17.13 3.06
C GLN A 62 -1.98 -16.61 1.63
N ASN A 63 -1.23 -17.19 0.69
CA ASN A 63 -1.25 -16.83 -0.73
C ASN A 63 -2.63 -16.97 -1.39
N LYS A 64 -3.49 -17.90 -0.94
CA LYS A 64 -4.83 -18.05 -1.51
C LYS A 64 -5.72 -16.85 -1.21
N THR A 65 -5.70 -16.34 0.03
CA THR A 65 -6.49 -15.17 0.42
C THR A 65 -5.95 -13.89 -0.23
N PHE A 66 -4.64 -13.69 -0.26
CA PHE A 66 -4.03 -12.55 -0.93
C PHE A 66 -4.26 -12.55 -2.45
N ASN A 67 -4.13 -13.72 -3.10
CA ASN A 67 -4.43 -13.84 -4.52
C ASN A 67 -5.91 -13.54 -4.82
N LYS A 68 -6.83 -13.98 -3.94
CA LYS A 68 -8.25 -13.67 -4.07
C LYS A 68 -8.49 -12.15 -4.00
N SER A 69 -7.96 -11.45 -3.01
CA SER A 69 -8.10 -9.99 -2.88
C SER A 69 -7.59 -9.22 -4.10
N VAL A 70 -6.49 -9.67 -4.70
CA VAL A 70 -5.95 -9.07 -5.94
C VAL A 70 -6.86 -9.37 -7.12
N VAL A 71 -7.35 -10.60 -7.26
CA VAL A 71 -8.26 -10.99 -8.33
C VAL A 71 -9.60 -10.24 -8.23
N ASP A 72 -10.16 -10.14 -7.02
CA ASP A 72 -11.41 -9.41 -6.77
C ASP A 72 -11.24 -7.91 -7.09
N ALA A 73 -10.11 -7.31 -6.69
CA ALA A 73 -9.79 -5.92 -7.01
C ALA A 73 -9.65 -5.70 -8.54
N LEU A 74 -8.96 -6.59 -9.24
CA LEU A 74 -8.83 -6.51 -10.71
C LEU A 74 -10.19 -6.60 -11.41
N ALA A 75 -11.07 -7.50 -10.94
CA ALA A 75 -12.37 -7.73 -11.55
C ALA A 75 -13.35 -6.56 -11.34
N SER A 76 -13.17 -5.76 -10.29
CA SER A 76 -14.05 -4.63 -9.94
C SER A 76 -13.51 -3.25 -10.34
N SER A 77 -12.28 -3.17 -10.85
CA SER A 77 -11.63 -1.90 -11.17
C SER A 77 -11.96 -1.43 -12.58
N ASP A 78 -12.17 -0.15 -12.75
CA ASP A 78 -12.32 0.51 -14.07
C ASP A 78 -10.96 0.75 -14.75
N ILE A 79 -9.89 0.87 -13.96
CA ILE A 79 -8.51 1.11 -14.43
C ILE A 79 -7.56 0.27 -13.58
N ILE A 80 -6.56 -0.32 -14.20
CA ILE A 80 -5.51 -1.06 -13.50
C ILE A 80 -4.23 -0.24 -13.49
N VAL A 81 -3.72 0.05 -12.29
CA VAL A 81 -2.40 0.66 -12.11
C VAL A 81 -1.42 -0.40 -11.61
N MET A 82 -0.52 -0.84 -12.48
CA MET A 82 0.54 -1.78 -12.14
C MET A 82 1.82 -1.04 -11.75
N LEU A 83 2.27 -1.24 -10.50
CA LEU A 83 3.52 -0.66 -10.01
C LEU A 83 4.69 -1.62 -10.14
N SER A 84 5.79 -1.14 -10.70
CA SER A 84 7.10 -1.79 -10.61
C SER A 84 8.15 -0.85 -9.99
N GLU A 85 9.26 -1.41 -9.56
CA GLU A 85 10.40 -0.64 -9.07
C GLU A 85 11.36 -0.35 -10.22
N ALA A 86 11.76 0.90 -10.36
CA ALA A 86 12.75 1.32 -11.34
C ALA A 86 14.04 0.47 -11.23
N ASN A 87 14.56 0.04 -12.37
CA ASN A 87 15.75 -0.81 -12.49
C ASN A 87 15.61 -2.23 -11.86
N LYS A 88 14.40 -2.69 -11.56
CA LYS A 88 14.19 -4.02 -10.98
C LYS A 88 12.89 -4.67 -11.48
N TRP A 89 13.03 -5.54 -12.44
CA TRP A 89 11.96 -6.41 -12.92
C TRP A 89 12.21 -7.85 -12.46
N THR A 90 11.17 -8.55 -12.01
CA THR A 90 11.28 -9.89 -11.43
C THR A 90 10.20 -10.81 -11.98
N LYS A 91 10.34 -12.13 -11.78
CA LYS A 91 9.31 -13.12 -12.14
C LYS A 91 7.92 -12.83 -11.54
N THR A 92 7.85 -12.14 -10.39
CA THR A 92 6.58 -11.72 -9.81
C THR A 92 5.94 -10.60 -10.63
N ASP A 93 6.75 -9.71 -11.21
CA ASP A 93 6.25 -8.68 -12.10
C ASP A 93 5.73 -9.30 -13.40
N ASP A 94 6.38 -10.36 -13.92
CA ASP A 94 5.88 -11.13 -15.09
C ASP A 94 4.52 -11.77 -14.78
N GLN A 95 4.36 -12.39 -13.61
CA GLN A 95 3.09 -12.99 -13.18
C GLN A 95 1.96 -11.96 -13.07
N LEU A 96 2.27 -10.76 -12.58
CA LEU A 96 1.30 -9.66 -12.51
C LEU A 96 0.94 -9.15 -13.90
N LEU A 97 1.93 -9.01 -14.77
CA LEU A 97 1.73 -8.62 -16.16
C LEU A 97 0.80 -9.59 -16.89
N ASP A 98 0.98 -10.90 -16.68
CA ASP A 98 0.11 -11.91 -17.28
C ASP A 98 -1.34 -11.78 -16.78
N GLN A 99 -1.55 -11.42 -15.52
CA GLN A 99 -2.89 -11.12 -15.00
C GLN A 99 -3.48 -9.86 -15.60
N VAL A 100 -2.67 -8.79 -15.76
CA VAL A 100 -3.12 -7.54 -16.41
C VAL A 100 -3.56 -7.80 -17.85
N LYS A 101 -2.81 -8.61 -18.61
CA LYS A 101 -3.14 -8.98 -20.00
C LYS A 101 -4.48 -9.66 -20.17
N THR A 102 -5.01 -10.30 -19.13
CA THR A 102 -6.32 -10.96 -19.18
C THR A 102 -7.49 -10.00 -18.94
N GLN A 103 -7.21 -8.76 -18.56
CA GLN A 103 -8.25 -7.76 -18.27
C GLN A 103 -8.54 -6.91 -19.53
N SER A 104 -9.79 -6.46 -19.64
CA SER A 104 -10.26 -5.63 -20.76
C SER A 104 -10.31 -4.13 -20.45
N VAL A 105 -9.93 -3.74 -19.23
CA VAL A 105 -9.93 -2.33 -18.80
C VAL A 105 -8.59 -1.66 -19.10
N PRO A 106 -8.53 -0.33 -19.24
CA PRO A 106 -7.29 0.41 -19.40
C PRO A 106 -6.29 0.06 -18.30
N SER A 107 -5.03 -0.11 -18.68
CA SER A 107 -3.97 -0.42 -17.73
C SER A 107 -2.80 0.54 -17.87
N ILE A 108 -2.33 1.07 -16.73
CA ILE A 108 -1.25 2.05 -16.64
C ILE A 108 -0.08 1.39 -15.92
N HIS A 109 1.12 1.46 -16.48
CA HIS A 109 2.33 1.01 -15.82
C HIS A 109 3.02 2.18 -15.11
N VAL A 110 3.13 2.10 -13.79
CA VAL A 110 3.85 3.08 -12.98
C VAL A 110 5.21 2.53 -12.58
N VAL A 111 6.28 3.15 -13.11
CA VAL A 111 7.66 2.84 -12.74
C VAL A 111 8.07 3.71 -11.57
N ASN A 112 7.97 3.17 -10.36
CA ASN A 112 8.23 3.90 -9.13
C ASN A 112 9.71 3.85 -8.71
N LYS A 113 10.09 4.76 -7.80
CA LYS A 113 11.44 4.92 -7.24
C LYS A 113 12.48 5.35 -8.26
N VAL A 114 12.07 6.18 -9.22
CA VAL A 114 13.01 6.74 -10.22
C VAL A 114 14.09 7.63 -9.61
N ASP A 115 13.90 8.07 -8.38
CA ASP A 115 14.90 8.76 -7.57
C ASP A 115 16.19 7.94 -7.32
N ARG A 116 16.11 6.60 -7.49
CA ARG A 116 17.27 5.70 -7.38
C ARG A 116 18.18 5.72 -8.60
N PHE A 117 17.72 6.28 -9.71
CA PHE A 117 18.59 6.50 -10.85
C PHE A 117 19.37 7.80 -10.69
N LYS A 118 20.70 7.70 -10.68
CA LYS A 118 21.60 8.89 -10.72
C LYS A 118 21.51 9.59 -12.08
N ASP A 119 21.28 8.81 -13.14
CA ASP A 119 21.20 9.28 -14.52
C ASP A 119 19.81 8.99 -15.09
N LYS A 120 19.10 10.05 -15.49
CA LYS A 120 17.73 9.97 -16.01
C LYS A 120 17.64 9.23 -17.36
N THR A 121 18.72 9.20 -18.13
CA THR A 121 18.73 8.47 -19.43
C THR A 121 18.51 6.96 -19.22
N LYS A 122 18.98 6.43 -18.08
CA LYS A 122 18.78 5.03 -17.73
C LYS A 122 17.32 4.62 -17.50
N ILE A 123 16.44 5.58 -17.23
CA ILE A 123 15.00 5.32 -17.15
C ILE A 123 14.48 4.93 -18.54
N LEU A 124 14.85 5.67 -19.56
CA LEU A 124 14.46 5.39 -20.95
C LEU A 124 15.03 4.05 -21.41
N ASP A 125 16.29 3.74 -21.08
CA ASP A 125 16.91 2.48 -21.40
C ASP A 125 16.22 1.30 -20.70
N PHE A 126 15.82 1.50 -19.44
CA PHE A 126 15.04 0.50 -18.70
C PHE A 126 13.68 0.25 -19.37
N LEU A 127 12.97 1.31 -19.75
CA LEU A 127 11.69 1.19 -20.43
C LEU A 127 11.82 0.48 -21.79
N LYS A 128 12.79 0.86 -22.61
CA LYS A 128 13.02 0.27 -23.95
C LYS A 128 13.40 -1.21 -23.94
N LYS A 129 13.98 -1.72 -22.84
CA LYS A 129 14.40 -3.12 -22.73
C LYS A 129 13.24 -4.11 -22.54
N HIS A 130 12.05 -3.62 -22.27
CA HIS A 130 10.94 -4.48 -21.89
C HIS A 130 9.82 -4.43 -22.94
N SER A 131 9.60 -5.56 -23.61
CA SER A 131 8.57 -5.74 -24.66
C SER A 131 7.12 -5.67 -24.15
N TYR A 132 6.92 -5.50 -22.84
CA TYR A 132 5.59 -5.41 -22.22
C TYR A 132 4.93 -4.03 -22.37
N LEU A 133 5.64 -3.04 -22.90
CA LEU A 133 5.12 -1.67 -23.04
C LEU A 133 3.81 -1.61 -23.85
N ASP A 134 3.67 -2.45 -24.87
CA ASP A 134 2.46 -2.53 -25.69
C ASP A 134 1.21 -3.06 -24.94
N THR A 135 1.40 -3.59 -23.72
CA THR A 135 0.30 -4.08 -22.87
C THR A 135 -0.39 -2.93 -22.16
N PHE A 136 0.31 -1.82 -21.93
CA PHE A 136 -0.19 -0.70 -21.15
C PHE A 136 -0.60 0.47 -22.06
N SER A 137 -1.72 1.12 -21.71
CA SER A 137 -2.15 2.35 -22.37
C SER A 137 -1.13 3.48 -22.17
N ASP A 138 -0.55 3.52 -20.96
CA ASP A 138 0.42 4.55 -20.57
C ASP A 138 1.52 3.97 -19.67
N VAL A 139 2.70 4.61 -19.70
CA VAL A 139 3.83 4.27 -18.84
C VAL A 139 4.36 5.53 -18.17
N ILE A 140 4.23 5.62 -16.85
CA ILE A 140 4.54 6.83 -16.08
C ILE A 140 5.66 6.56 -15.07
N PRO A 141 6.83 7.18 -15.23
CA PRO A 141 7.90 7.14 -14.24
C PRO A 141 7.60 8.11 -13.09
N VAL A 142 7.61 7.62 -11.84
CA VAL A 142 7.32 8.43 -10.64
C VAL A 142 8.33 8.21 -9.51
N SER A 143 8.37 9.15 -8.59
CA SER A 143 8.93 8.92 -7.25
C SER A 143 7.87 9.24 -6.21
N ALA A 144 7.17 8.23 -5.72
CA ALA A 144 6.14 8.39 -4.69
C ALA A 144 6.73 9.00 -3.41
N LYS A 145 7.95 8.60 -3.03
CA LYS A 145 8.64 9.12 -1.83
C LYS A 145 8.90 10.63 -1.89
N TYR A 146 9.24 11.16 -3.05
CA TYR A 146 9.58 12.57 -3.26
C TYR A 146 8.48 13.32 -4.01
N GLN A 147 7.31 12.71 -4.17
CA GLN A 147 6.12 13.28 -4.81
C GLN A 147 6.43 13.87 -6.21
N LYS A 148 7.27 13.14 -6.99
CA LYS A 148 7.65 13.60 -8.33
C LYS A 148 6.79 12.92 -9.38
N ASN A 149 6.31 13.73 -10.33
CA ASN A 149 5.50 13.32 -11.47
C ASN A 149 4.16 12.67 -11.10
N LEU A 150 3.59 13.05 -9.93
CA LEU A 150 2.30 12.54 -9.47
C LEU A 150 1.14 13.22 -10.20
N ASP A 151 1.25 14.51 -10.50
CA ASP A 151 0.23 15.26 -11.25
C ASP A 151 0.00 14.63 -12.62
N SER A 152 1.09 14.32 -13.36
CA SER A 152 0.97 13.62 -14.65
C SER A 152 0.31 12.24 -14.52
N LEU A 153 0.53 11.52 -13.42
CA LEU A 153 -0.14 10.26 -13.17
C LEU A 153 -1.64 10.47 -12.92
N ILE A 154 -2.02 11.48 -12.15
CA ILE A 154 -3.42 11.85 -11.89
C ILE A 154 -4.10 12.20 -13.22
N ASP A 155 -3.49 13.05 -14.04
CA ASP A 155 -4.04 13.47 -15.33
C ASP A 155 -4.29 12.26 -16.26
N VAL A 156 -3.35 11.32 -16.32
CA VAL A 156 -3.49 10.10 -17.12
C VAL A 156 -4.61 9.22 -16.57
N ILE A 157 -4.69 9.03 -15.25
CA ILE A 157 -5.80 8.27 -14.63
C ILE A 157 -7.14 8.92 -14.97
N LYS A 158 -7.26 10.24 -14.81
CA LYS A 158 -8.49 11.00 -15.13
C LYS A 158 -8.92 10.81 -16.58
N GLY A 159 -7.97 10.77 -17.51
CA GLY A 159 -8.25 10.54 -18.94
C GLY A 159 -8.90 9.19 -19.26
N HIS A 160 -8.79 8.23 -18.36
CA HIS A 160 -9.37 6.89 -18.50
C HIS A 160 -10.59 6.64 -17.60
N LEU A 161 -10.95 7.60 -16.71
CA LEU A 161 -12.09 7.43 -15.80
C LEU A 161 -13.42 7.34 -16.60
N PRO A 162 -14.31 6.40 -16.24
CA PRO A 162 -15.65 6.36 -16.81
C PRO A 162 -16.51 7.49 -16.25
N ASN A 163 -17.49 7.95 -17.03
CA ASN A 163 -18.50 8.89 -16.55
C ASN A 163 -19.47 8.16 -15.61
N LYS A 164 -19.27 8.32 -14.30
CA LYS A 164 -20.10 7.73 -13.25
C LYS A 164 -20.46 8.78 -12.21
N VAL A 165 -21.49 8.51 -11.41
CA VAL A 165 -21.82 9.28 -10.22
C VAL A 165 -20.74 9.03 -9.17
N LEU A 166 -20.42 10.05 -8.35
CA LEU A 166 -19.44 9.91 -7.27
C LEU A 166 -19.97 8.94 -6.21
N ASP A 167 -19.12 8.03 -5.76
CA ASP A 167 -19.50 7.01 -4.77
C ASP A 167 -19.37 7.52 -3.32
N TYR A 168 -18.53 8.52 -3.09
CA TYR A 168 -18.23 9.05 -1.76
C TYR A 168 -18.35 10.56 -1.71
N ASP A 169 -18.61 11.09 -0.51
CA ASP A 169 -18.63 12.54 -0.26
C ASP A 169 -17.26 13.16 -0.54
N GLU A 170 -17.25 14.40 -1.04
CA GLU A 170 -16.03 15.15 -1.44
C GLU A 170 -14.97 15.26 -0.33
N LYS A 171 -15.36 15.15 0.94
CA LYS A 171 -14.46 15.24 2.10
C LYS A 171 -13.90 13.88 2.55
N THR A 172 -14.35 12.81 1.94
CA THR A 172 -13.94 11.46 2.31
C THR A 172 -12.64 11.12 1.61
N SER A 173 -11.59 10.79 2.38
CA SER A 173 -10.29 10.36 1.86
C SER A 173 -10.02 8.86 1.98
N THR A 174 -10.84 8.15 2.77
CA THR A 174 -10.75 6.70 2.96
C THR A 174 -12.07 6.15 3.52
N ASP A 175 -12.33 4.87 3.28
CA ASP A 175 -13.45 4.12 3.87
C ASP A 175 -13.18 3.63 5.30
N GLN A 176 -11.95 3.82 5.80
CA GLN A 176 -11.54 3.28 7.09
C GLN A 176 -11.98 4.16 8.25
N ASP A 177 -12.55 3.55 9.28
CA ASP A 177 -12.91 4.24 10.50
C ASP A 177 -11.69 4.67 11.32
N VAL A 178 -11.91 5.56 12.28
CA VAL A 178 -10.85 6.10 13.14
C VAL A 178 -10.17 5.00 13.96
N ASN A 179 -10.92 4.01 14.43
CA ASN A 179 -10.38 2.92 15.25
C ASN A 179 -9.43 2.04 14.44
N PHE A 180 -9.80 1.72 13.21
CA PHE A 180 -8.92 1.00 12.29
C PHE A 180 -7.61 1.79 12.04
N ARG A 181 -7.71 3.08 11.72
CA ARG A 181 -6.54 3.94 11.46
C ARG A 181 -5.59 4.02 12.67
N ILE A 182 -6.12 4.10 13.89
CA ILE A 182 -5.34 4.08 15.13
C ILE A 182 -4.65 2.72 15.32
N SER A 183 -5.38 1.62 15.11
CA SER A 183 -4.82 0.26 15.20
C SER A 183 -3.69 0.05 14.19
N GLU A 184 -3.86 0.52 12.96
CA GLU A 184 -2.84 0.47 11.93
C GLU A 184 -1.61 1.34 12.26
N ALA A 185 -1.80 2.51 12.89
CA ALA A 185 -0.69 3.35 13.33
C ALA A 185 0.19 2.62 14.36
N LEU A 186 -0.41 1.92 15.34
CA LEU A 186 0.32 1.08 16.28
C LEU A 186 0.98 -0.11 15.58
N ARG A 187 0.26 -0.77 14.65
CA ARG A 187 0.77 -1.91 13.87
C ARG A 187 2.00 -1.53 13.05
N GLU A 188 2.02 -0.37 12.43
CA GLU A 188 3.18 0.15 11.71
C GLU A 188 4.41 0.24 12.61
N ARG A 189 4.28 0.82 13.80
CA ARG A 189 5.39 0.98 14.74
C ARG A 189 5.88 -0.37 15.28
N LEU A 190 4.98 -1.30 15.53
CA LEU A 190 5.35 -2.67 15.90
C LEU A 190 6.13 -3.33 14.76
N MET A 191 5.63 -3.27 13.53
CA MET A 191 6.33 -3.84 12.37
C MET A 191 7.73 -3.26 12.17
N GLU A 192 7.90 -1.96 12.34
CA GLU A 192 9.22 -1.30 12.19
C GLU A 192 10.21 -1.71 13.27
N ASN A 193 9.74 -1.96 14.50
CA ASN A 193 10.59 -2.22 15.65
C ASN A 193 10.84 -3.71 15.92
N LEU A 194 10.07 -4.61 15.31
CA LEU A 194 10.21 -6.05 15.47
C LEU A 194 10.95 -6.67 14.29
N ASN A 195 11.61 -7.81 14.51
CA ASN A 195 12.37 -8.52 13.48
C ASN A 195 11.83 -9.94 13.29
N ASP A 196 12.41 -10.64 12.32
CA ASP A 196 12.12 -12.02 11.96
C ASP A 196 10.63 -12.23 11.65
N GLU A 197 9.99 -13.23 12.23
CA GLU A 197 8.58 -13.54 12.04
C GLU A 197 7.61 -12.74 12.91
N LEU A 198 8.10 -12.02 13.92
CA LEU A 198 7.25 -11.29 14.86
C LEU A 198 6.36 -10.22 14.23
N PRO A 199 6.79 -9.47 13.19
CA PRO A 199 5.94 -8.52 12.50
C PRO A 199 4.63 -9.08 11.95
N TYR A 200 4.52 -10.41 11.85
CA TYR A 200 3.37 -11.13 11.28
C TYR A 200 2.61 -11.98 12.31
N ARG A 201 2.88 -11.81 13.61
CA ARG A 201 2.39 -12.68 14.70
C ARG A 201 1.73 -11.94 15.84
N PHE A 202 1.17 -10.77 15.55
CA PHE A 202 0.40 -9.98 16.49
C PHE A 202 -0.77 -9.30 15.82
N ASP A 203 -1.76 -8.92 16.63
CA ASP A 203 -2.87 -8.05 16.24
C ASP A 203 -2.96 -6.88 17.23
N CYS A 204 -3.49 -5.74 16.76
CA CYS A 204 -3.72 -4.54 17.56
C CYS A 204 -5.22 -4.31 17.68
N VAL A 205 -5.72 -4.20 18.91
CA VAL A 205 -7.13 -3.98 19.21
C VAL A 205 -7.27 -2.76 20.12
N ILE A 206 -8.22 -1.89 19.81
CA ILE A 206 -8.60 -0.79 20.72
C ILE A 206 -9.54 -1.36 21.76
N GLU A 207 -9.20 -1.18 23.05
CA GLU A 207 -10.05 -1.55 24.19
C GLU A 207 -10.89 -0.35 24.66
N THR A 208 -10.29 0.85 24.67
CA THR A 208 -10.96 2.08 25.09
C THR A 208 -10.56 3.24 24.17
N PHE A 209 -11.54 4.02 23.75
CA PHE A 209 -11.32 5.29 23.05
C PHE A 209 -12.22 6.36 23.67
N GLU A 210 -11.62 7.33 24.35
CA GLU A 210 -12.34 8.41 25.03
C GLU A 210 -11.80 9.78 24.57
N ASP A 211 -12.70 10.65 24.17
CA ASP A 211 -12.41 12.06 23.93
C ASP A 211 -12.47 12.84 25.25
N LYS A 212 -11.34 13.34 25.72
CA LYS A 212 -11.22 14.22 26.89
C LYS A 212 -11.20 15.70 26.51
N GLY A 213 -11.57 16.05 25.28
CA GLY A 213 -11.63 17.41 24.75
C GLY A 213 -10.28 17.93 24.24
N LYS A 214 -9.25 17.96 25.07
CA LYS A 214 -7.88 18.40 24.68
C LYS A 214 -6.97 17.26 24.26
N ILE A 215 -7.30 16.04 24.65
CA ILE A 215 -6.53 14.82 24.37
C ILE A 215 -7.50 13.66 24.17
N PHE A 216 -7.09 12.68 23.40
CA PHE A 216 -7.74 11.37 23.34
C PHE A 216 -7.03 10.40 24.29
N LEU A 217 -7.81 9.69 25.11
CA LEU A 217 -7.32 8.53 25.85
C LEU A 217 -7.61 7.28 25.04
N ILE A 218 -6.55 6.56 24.68
CA ILE A 218 -6.66 5.36 23.85
C ILE A 218 -5.92 4.22 24.56
N GLU A 219 -6.68 3.20 24.97
CA GLU A 219 -6.13 1.96 25.52
C GLU A 219 -6.17 0.89 24.42
N MET A 220 -5.04 0.22 24.23
CA MET A 220 -4.89 -0.75 23.16
C MET A 220 -4.26 -2.05 23.67
N ALA A 221 -4.80 -3.17 23.24
CA ALA A 221 -4.20 -4.49 23.45
C ALA A 221 -3.37 -4.91 22.22
N ILE A 222 -2.18 -5.46 22.49
CA ILE A 222 -1.35 -6.15 21.50
C ILE A 222 -1.51 -7.65 21.75
N LEU A 223 -2.24 -8.33 20.88
CA LEU A 223 -2.51 -9.76 20.98
C LEU A 223 -1.39 -10.56 20.32
N VAL A 224 -0.93 -11.62 20.97
CA VAL A 224 0.14 -12.49 20.46
C VAL A 224 -0.15 -13.96 20.71
N ASN A 225 0.27 -14.83 19.81
CA ASN A 225 -0.02 -16.27 19.88
C ASN A 225 0.86 -17.04 20.88
N LYS A 226 2.00 -16.48 21.33
CA LYS A 226 2.98 -17.16 22.20
C LYS A 226 3.49 -16.25 23.29
N GLN A 227 3.69 -16.79 24.49
CA GLN A 227 4.28 -16.06 25.63
C GLN A 227 5.70 -15.52 25.33
N ALA A 228 6.47 -16.23 24.52
CA ALA A 228 7.80 -15.77 24.09
C ALA A 228 7.69 -14.46 23.29
N HIS A 229 6.70 -14.32 22.41
CA HIS A 229 6.47 -13.10 21.63
C HIS A 229 6.12 -11.91 22.53
N LYS A 230 5.28 -12.14 23.57
CA LYS A 230 4.94 -11.12 24.56
C LYS A 230 6.19 -10.53 25.24
N LYS A 231 7.11 -11.41 25.68
CA LYS A 231 8.36 -10.96 26.32
C LYS A 231 9.23 -10.12 25.38
N ILE A 232 9.30 -10.49 24.10
CA ILE A 232 10.10 -9.76 23.11
C ILE A 232 9.48 -8.37 22.83
N ILE A 233 8.15 -8.29 22.65
CA ILE A 233 7.44 -7.02 22.38
C ILE A 233 7.52 -6.06 23.57
N ILE A 234 7.42 -6.57 24.81
CA ILE A 234 7.63 -5.76 26.02
C ILE A 234 9.07 -5.24 26.06
N GLY A 235 10.03 -6.12 25.76
CA GLY A 235 11.45 -5.82 25.83
C GLY A 235 11.98 -5.72 27.26
N LYS A 236 13.28 -5.47 27.38
CA LYS A 236 13.93 -5.35 28.70
C LYS A 236 13.30 -4.18 29.47
N GLN A 237 12.76 -4.49 30.66
CA GLN A 237 12.10 -3.51 31.55
C GLN A 237 10.99 -2.67 30.86
N GLY A 238 10.35 -3.19 29.80
CA GLY A 238 9.30 -2.49 29.07
C GLY A 238 9.78 -1.39 28.11
N HIS A 239 11.09 -1.24 27.90
CA HIS A 239 11.63 -0.16 27.08
C HIS A 239 11.18 -0.20 25.62
N LEU A 240 11.07 -1.40 25.02
CA LEU A 240 10.64 -1.51 23.63
C LEU A 240 9.18 -1.10 23.48
N LEU A 241 8.30 -1.61 24.34
CA LEU A 241 6.88 -1.27 24.32
C LEU A 241 6.64 0.23 24.55
N LYS A 242 7.37 0.83 25.52
CA LYS A 242 7.31 2.27 25.77
C LYS A 242 7.73 3.09 24.54
N ARG A 243 8.81 2.68 23.86
CA ARG A 243 9.28 3.33 22.63
C ARG A 243 8.23 3.25 21.53
N ILE A 244 7.67 2.06 21.30
CA ILE A 244 6.62 1.83 20.31
C ILE A 244 5.40 2.72 20.59
N GLY A 245 4.92 2.73 21.83
CA GLY A 245 3.78 3.58 22.22
C GLY A 245 4.06 5.07 22.05
N SER A 246 5.29 5.53 22.32
CA SER A 246 5.68 6.93 22.09
C SER A 246 5.76 7.29 20.60
N GLN A 247 6.13 6.34 19.75
CA GLN A 247 6.18 6.55 18.28
C GLN A 247 4.81 6.47 17.62
N ALA A 248 3.86 5.77 18.22
CA ALA A 248 2.50 5.62 17.70
C ALA A 248 1.60 6.84 17.98
N ARG A 249 1.94 7.67 18.99
CA ARG A 249 1.28 8.94 19.30
C ARG A 249 1.69 10.03 18.33
#